data_3a6efe1931396b2c514f4424f3559863
#
_entry.id   3a6efe1931396b2c514f4424f3559863
#
_cell.length_a   1.000
_cell.length_b   1.000
_cell.length_c   1.000
_cell.angle_alpha   90.00
_cell.angle_beta   90.00
_cell.angle_gamma   90.00
#
_symmetry.space_group_name_H-M   'P 1'
#
loop_
_entity.id
_entity.type
_entity.pdbx_description
1 polymer ?
#
loop_
_entity_poly.entity_id
_entity_poly.type
_entity_poly.pdbx_seq_one_letter_code
_entity_poly.pdbx_strand_id
1 'polypeptide(L)'
;MSYHSDVANDELTHSIIGVAIDIHSTLGLGHSEEAYHNALCIGLEDEELAVESEVEVPLRYKGEDMGLRYADLVIDDEVVVEIKVKRHLTDKHFRQLGTYVEFLEKSRGLLLNFGRPTLDIRRYANDQHVDKKGA
;
A
#
# COMPACT_ATOMS: atom_id res chain seq x y z
N MET A 1 -7.35 -7.80 22.13
CA MET A 1 -6.96 -7.60 20.72
C MET A 1 -6.37 -6.21 20.53
N SER A 2 -5.30 -6.13 19.79
CA SER A 2 -4.65 -4.84 19.57
C SER A 2 -5.50 -3.97 18.64
N TYR A 3 -5.73 -2.73 19.04
CA TYR A 3 -6.43 -1.76 18.22
C TYR A 3 -5.75 -1.53 16.87
N HIS A 4 -4.39 -1.44 16.89
CA HIS A 4 -3.60 -1.19 15.69
C HIS A 4 -3.73 -2.33 14.67
N SER A 5 -3.78 -3.57 15.15
CA SER A 5 -3.98 -4.75 14.33
C SER A 5 -5.28 -4.66 13.54
N ASP A 6 -6.34 -4.18 14.18
CA ASP A 6 -7.65 -4.09 13.53
C ASP A 6 -7.67 -3.05 12.42
N VAL A 7 -6.97 -1.92 12.61
CA VAL A 7 -6.94 -0.84 11.62
C VAL A 7 -6.23 -1.28 10.35
N ALA A 8 -5.11 -1.98 10.47
CA ALA A 8 -4.31 -2.40 9.32
C ALA A 8 -4.54 -3.85 8.92
N ASN A 9 -5.54 -4.50 9.50
CA ASN A 9 -5.82 -5.91 9.27
C ASN A 9 -7.33 -6.13 9.26
N ASP A 10 -8.00 -5.54 8.30
CA ASP A 10 -9.45 -5.60 8.17
C ASP A 10 -9.86 -6.31 6.88
N GLU A 11 -11.14 -6.32 6.59
CA GLU A 11 -11.71 -6.97 5.43
C GLU A 11 -11.13 -6.43 4.12
N LEU A 12 -10.98 -5.11 4.02
CA LEU A 12 -10.44 -4.48 2.82
C LEU A 12 -8.98 -4.88 2.58
N THR A 13 -8.14 -4.80 3.62
CA THR A 13 -6.74 -5.21 3.48
C THR A 13 -6.62 -6.72 3.20
N HIS A 14 -7.50 -7.54 3.78
CA HIS A 14 -7.52 -8.97 3.48
C HIS A 14 -7.85 -9.22 2.00
N SER A 15 -8.78 -8.47 1.44
CA SER A 15 -9.12 -8.60 0.01
C SER A 15 -7.93 -8.23 -0.87
N ILE A 16 -7.26 -7.12 -0.53
CA ILE A 16 -6.09 -6.67 -1.28
C ILE A 16 -4.98 -7.72 -1.23
N ILE A 17 -4.71 -8.23 -0.03
CA ILE A 17 -3.66 -9.23 0.17
C ILE A 17 -4.01 -10.53 -0.56
N GLY A 18 -5.28 -10.93 -0.54
CA GLY A 18 -5.75 -12.12 -1.26
C GLY A 18 -5.47 -12.03 -2.76
N VAL A 19 -5.75 -10.87 -3.36
CA VAL A 19 -5.46 -10.63 -4.78
C VAL A 19 -3.95 -10.68 -5.02
N ALA A 20 -3.16 -10.05 -4.14
CA ALA A 20 -1.71 -10.04 -4.28
C ALA A 20 -1.12 -11.45 -4.18
N ILE A 21 -1.62 -12.27 -3.28
CA ILE A 21 -1.19 -13.66 -3.15
C ILE A 21 -1.51 -14.45 -4.42
N ASP A 22 -2.70 -14.26 -4.96
CA ASP A 22 -3.10 -14.92 -6.20
C ASP A 22 -2.17 -14.52 -7.36
N ILE A 23 -1.87 -13.24 -7.47
CA ILE A 23 -0.96 -12.73 -8.50
C ILE A 23 0.42 -13.36 -8.34
N HIS A 24 0.95 -13.35 -7.13
CA HIS A 24 2.28 -13.90 -6.86
C HIS A 24 2.34 -15.39 -7.19
N SER A 25 1.29 -16.11 -6.83
CA SER A 25 1.17 -17.55 -7.12
C SER A 25 1.08 -17.83 -8.61
N THR A 26 0.37 -16.98 -9.34
CA THR A 26 0.14 -17.17 -10.79
C THR A 26 1.33 -16.73 -11.62
N LEU A 27 1.89 -15.56 -11.33
CA LEU A 27 2.98 -15.00 -12.12
C LEU A 27 4.36 -15.49 -11.69
N GLY A 28 4.53 -15.77 -10.40
CA GLY A 28 5.82 -16.17 -9.85
C GLY A 28 6.80 -15.03 -9.73
N LEU A 29 8.07 -15.37 -9.58
CA LEU A 29 9.17 -14.42 -9.43
C LEU A 29 9.67 -13.92 -10.78
N GLY A 30 10.45 -12.85 -10.76
CA GLY A 30 11.23 -12.41 -11.91
C GLY A 30 10.58 -11.36 -12.80
N HIS A 31 9.44 -10.83 -12.40
CA HIS A 31 8.77 -9.79 -13.17
C HIS A 31 9.09 -8.39 -12.63
N SER A 32 8.83 -7.37 -13.44
CA SER A 32 9.06 -5.98 -13.05
C SER A 32 7.99 -5.50 -12.07
N GLU A 33 8.29 -4.41 -11.35
CA GLU A 33 7.28 -3.76 -10.51
C GLU A 33 6.06 -3.37 -11.33
N GLU A 34 6.27 -2.89 -12.56
CA GLU A 34 5.18 -2.52 -13.45
C GLU A 34 4.25 -3.69 -13.74
N ALA A 35 4.80 -4.88 -13.95
CA ALA A 35 3.98 -6.07 -14.24
C ALA A 35 3.06 -6.41 -13.06
N TYR A 36 3.60 -6.40 -11.85
CA TYR A 36 2.81 -6.67 -10.65
C TYR A 36 1.80 -5.56 -10.37
N HIS A 37 2.19 -4.31 -10.63
CA HIS A 37 1.31 -3.16 -10.51
C HIS A 37 0.08 -3.32 -11.41
N ASN A 38 0.31 -3.62 -12.67
CA ASN A 38 -0.77 -3.79 -13.64
C ASN A 38 -1.68 -4.98 -13.28
N ALA A 39 -1.09 -6.07 -12.82
CA ALA A 39 -1.86 -7.22 -12.39
C ALA A 39 -2.74 -6.90 -11.18
N LEU A 40 -2.20 -6.12 -10.23
CA LEU A 40 -2.97 -5.69 -9.07
C LEU A 40 -4.15 -4.82 -9.48
N CYS A 41 -3.95 -3.87 -10.40
CA CYS A 41 -5.05 -3.04 -10.88
C CYS A 41 -6.18 -3.91 -11.43
N ILE A 42 -5.84 -4.90 -12.25
CA ILE A 42 -6.83 -5.80 -12.84
C ILE A 42 -7.54 -6.62 -11.76
N GLY A 43 -6.77 -7.26 -10.89
CA GLY A 43 -7.33 -8.14 -9.86
C GLY A 43 -8.19 -7.42 -8.85
N LEU A 44 -7.78 -6.21 -8.45
CA LEU A 44 -8.53 -5.42 -7.48
C LEU A 44 -9.81 -4.87 -8.09
N GLU A 45 -9.77 -4.45 -9.35
CA GLU A 45 -10.98 -3.99 -10.05
C GLU A 45 -11.97 -5.13 -10.27
N ASP A 46 -11.48 -6.34 -10.49
CA ASP A 46 -12.34 -7.53 -10.58
C ASP A 46 -13.07 -7.78 -9.26
N GLU A 47 -12.50 -7.37 -8.13
CA GLU A 47 -13.13 -7.46 -6.82
C GLU A 47 -14.03 -6.25 -6.54
N GLU A 48 -14.27 -5.42 -7.55
CA GLU A 48 -15.11 -4.23 -7.46
C GLU A 48 -14.56 -3.18 -6.47
N LEU A 49 -13.24 -3.15 -6.31
CA LEU A 49 -12.58 -2.14 -5.49
C LEU A 49 -12.18 -0.96 -6.38
N ALA A 50 -12.29 0.24 -5.84
CA ALA A 50 -11.88 1.44 -6.55
C ALA A 50 -10.35 1.56 -6.47
N VAL A 51 -9.70 1.66 -7.63
CA VAL A 51 -8.22 1.70 -7.72
C VAL A 51 -7.79 3.01 -8.34
N GLU A 52 -6.99 3.79 -7.60
CA GLU A 52 -6.30 4.95 -8.14
C GLU A 52 -4.83 4.59 -8.26
N SER A 53 -4.25 4.84 -9.43
CA SER A 53 -2.87 4.48 -9.74
C SER A 53 -2.02 5.73 -9.83
N GLU A 54 -0.78 5.64 -9.35
CA GLU A 54 0.20 6.73 -9.43
C GLU A 54 -0.35 8.02 -8.81
N VAL A 55 -0.70 7.95 -7.55
CA VAL A 55 -1.33 9.06 -6.82
C VAL A 55 -0.26 10.02 -6.30
N GLU A 56 -0.36 11.29 -6.70
CA GLU A 56 0.60 12.31 -6.28
C GLU A 56 0.55 12.53 -4.77
N VAL A 57 1.73 12.51 -4.14
CA VAL A 57 1.87 12.73 -2.70
C VAL A 57 2.39 14.16 -2.49
N PRO A 58 1.58 15.03 -1.83
CA PRO A 58 1.96 16.43 -1.66
C PRO A 58 2.95 16.63 -0.50
N LEU A 59 4.23 16.39 -0.78
CA LEU A 59 5.27 16.64 0.23
C LEU A 59 5.50 18.14 0.37
N ARG A 60 5.19 18.68 1.54
CA ARG A 60 5.33 20.11 1.79
C ARG A 60 6.06 20.38 3.10
N TYR A 61 6.78 21.49 3.12
CA TYR A 61 7.41 22.01 4.32
C TYR A 61 7.16 23.52 4.37
N LYS A 62 6.47 23.96 5.39
CA LYS A 62 6.11 25.39 5.57
C LYS A 62 5.41 25.96 4.35
N GLY A 63 4.51 25.15 3.75
CA GLY A 63 3.73 25.55 2.59
C GLY A 63 4.45 25.43 1.26
N GLU A 64 5.72 25.04 1.24
CA GLU A 64 6.50 24.89 0.02
C GLU A 64 6.59 23.44 -0.44
N ASP A 65 6.59 23.23 -1.76
CA ASP A 65 6.75 21.89 -2.33
C ASP A 65 8.16 21.38 -2.14
N MET A 66 8.28 20.13 -1.63
CA MET A 66 9.57 19.50 -1.42
C MET A 66 9.86 18.41 -2.46
N GLY A 67 9.20 18.48 -3.60
CA GLY A 67 9.39 17.54 -4.70
C GLY A 67 8.17 16.69 -4.93
N LEU A 68 8.13 16.00 -6.06
CA LEU A 68 7.03 15.13 -6.44
C LEU A 68 7.32 13.70 -6.04
N ARG A 69 6.34 13.06 -5.44
CA ARG A 69 6.34 11.63 -5.14
C ARG A 69 5.00 11.07 -5.55
N TYR A 70 4.95 9.78 -5.85
CA TYR A 70 3.72 9.11 -6.25
C TYR A 70 3.59 7.81 -5.48
N ALA A 71 2.44 7.60 -4.86
CA ALA A 71 2.10 6.32 -4.29
C ALA A 71 1.64 5.40 -5.44
N ASP A 72 2.03 4.14 -5.39
CA ASP A 72 1.70 3.21 -6.47
C ASP A 72 0.19 3.08 -6.67
N LEU A 73 -0.53 2.80 -5.59
CA LEU A 73 -1.99 2.63 -5.63
C LEU A 73 -2.64 3.20 -4.37
N VAL A 74 -3.87 3.69 -4.52
CA VAL A 74 -4.75 3.97 -3.38
C VAL A 74 -6.05 3.22 -3.65
N ILE A 75 -6.47 2.39 -2.69
CA ILE A 75 -7.62 1.49 -2.86
C ILE A 75 -8.78 1.98 -1.99
N ASP A 76 -9.95 2.10 -2.61
CA ASP A 76 -11.18 2.57 -1.95
C ASP A 76 -10.99 3.86 -1.16
N ASP A 77 -10.07 4.70 -1.62
CA ASP A 77 -9.75 5.97 -0.98
C ASP A 77 -9.28 5.83 0.49
N GLU A 78 -8.86 4.64 0.89
CA GLU A 78 -8.49 4.35 2.28
C GLU A 78 -7.12 3.73 2.47
N VAL A 79 -6.67 2.90 1.53
CA VAL A 79 -5.44 2.11 1.70
C VAL A 79 -4.41 2.47 0.65
N VAL A 80 -3.24 2.92 1.11
CA VAL A 80 -2.09 3.13 0.23
C VAL A 80 -1.39 1.79 0.03
N VAL A 81 -1.12 1.42 -1.21
CA VAL A 81 -0.39 0.19 -1.52
C VAL A 81 0.89 0.56 -2.26
N GLU A 82 2.03 0.09 -1.73
CA GLU A 82 3.34 0.23 -2.37
C GLU A 82 3.85 -1.13 -2.79
N ILE A 83 4.33 -1.21 -4.02
CA ILE A 83 4.79 -2.46 -4.64
C ILE A 83 6.31 -2.44 -4.71
N LYS A 84 6.93 -3.54 -4.30
CA LYS A 84 8.38 -3.71 -4.38
C LYS A 84 8.72 -5.06 -4.99
N VAL A 85 9.90 -5.14 -5.60
CA VAL A 85 10.49 -6.39 -6.10
C VAL A 85 11.92 -6.41 -5.58
N LYS A 86 12.08 -6.79 -4.31
CA LYS A 86 13.35 -6.74 -3.59
C LYS A 86 13.63 -8.06 -2.90
N ARG A 87 14.91 -8.36 -2.70
CA ARG A 87 15.29 -9.55 -1.91
C ARG A 87 14.89 -9.36 -0.45
N HIS A 88 15.00 -8.14 0.05
CA HIS A 88 14.64 -7.79 1.44
C HIS A 88 14.04 -6.40 1.49
N LEU A 89 12.98 -6.25 2.25
CA LEU A 89 12.45 -4.94 2.58
C LEU A 89 13.30 -4.33 3.69
N THR A 90 13.43 -3.01 3.68
CA THR A 90 14.19 -2.27 4.69
C THR A 90 13.28 -1.31 5.44
N ASP A 91 13.79 -0.79 6.56
CA ASP A 91 13.06 0.23 7.32
C ASP A 91 12.76 1.46 6.46
N LYS A 92 13.65 1.76 5.50
CA LYS A 92 13.44 2.89 4.59
C LYS A 92 12.19 2.69 3.75
N HIS A 93 11.97 1.47 3.25
CA HIS A 93 10.76 1.15 2.48
C HIS A 93 9.50 1.34 3.32
N PHE A 94 9.55 0.86 4.56
CA PHE A 94 8.42 0.98 5.47
C PHE A 94 8.14 2.43 5.84
N ARG A 95 9.19 3.21 6.10
CA ARG A 95 9.04 4.65 6.39
C ARG A 95 8.45 5.40 5.21
N GLN A 96 8.82 5.03 3.99
CA GLN A 96 8.26 5.63 2.78
C GLN A 96 6.75 5.38 2.70
N LEU A 97 6.33 4.15 2.97
CA LEU A 97 4.91 3.82 3.01
C LEU A 97 4.19 4.70 4.04
N GLY A 98 4.73 4.80 5.25
CA GLY A 98 4.15 5.62 6.31
C GLY A 98 4.04 7.09 5.91
N THR A 99 5.08 7.62 5.27
CA THR A 99 5.08 9.00 4.79
C THR A 99 3.91 9.22 3.81
N TYR A 100 3.73 8.31 2.86
CA TYR A 100 2.68 8.44 1.87
C TYR A 100 1.29 8.33 2.51
N VAL A 101 1.11 7.39 3.43
CA VAL A 101 -0.15 7.24 4.16
C VAL A 101 -0.50 8.54 4.89
N GLU A 102 0.47 9.13 5.58
CA GLU A 102 0.23 10.33 6.38
C GLU A 102 -0.01 11.56 5.52
N PHE A 103 0.81 11.79 4.48
CA PHE A 103 0.63 12.96 3.61
C PHE A 103 -0.65 12.86 2.77
N LEU A 104 -1.08 11.66 2.42
CA LEU A 104 -2.35 11.47 1.70
C LEU A 104 -3.54 11.42 2.65
N GLU A 105 -3.28 11.48 3.95
CA GLU A 105 -4.31 11.45 5.00
C GLU A 105 -5.19 10.20 4.90
N LYS A 106 -4.55 9.06 4.64
CA LYS A 106 -5.26 7.78 4.59
C LYS A 106 -5.12 7.07 5.93
N SER A 107 -5.94 6.05 6.15
CA SER A 107 -5.99 5.36 7.43
C SER A 107 -4.90 4.31 7.58
N ARG A 108 -4.45 3.71 6.48
CA ARG A 108 -3.49 2.61 6.54
C ARG A 108 -2.81 2.38 5.20
N GLY A 109 -1.78 1.53 5.22
CA GLY A 109 -1.05 1.17 4.02
C GLY A 109 -0.53 -0.25 4.05
N LEU A 110 -0.23 -0.76 2.87
CA LEU A 110 0.36 -2.07 2.68
C LEU A 110 1.60 -1.93 1.80
N LEU A 111 2.66 -2.60 2.22
CA LEU A 111 3.87 -2.75 1.44
C LEU A 111 3.89 -4.19 0.96
N LEU A 112 3.84 -4.40 -0.34
CA LEU A 112 3.76 -5.73 -0.95
C LEU A 112 5.04 -5.97 -1.74
N ASN A 113 5.84 -6.93 -1.30
CA ASN A 113 7.09 -7.25 -1.96
C ASN A 113 6.96 -8.60 -2.67
N PHE A 114 7.01 -8.55 -3.99
CA PHE A 114 6.89 -9.73 -4.87
C PHE A 114 8.24 -10.37 -5.18
N GLY A 115 9.31 -9.85 -4.62
CA GLY A 115 10.68 -10.31 -4.94
C GLY A 115 11.16 -11.49 -4.14
N ARG A 116 10.30 -12.14 -3.36
CA ARG A 116 10.64 -13.29 -2.55
C ARG A 116 9.77 -14.47 -2.90
N PRO A 117 10.21 -15.72 -2.59
CA PRO A 117 9.41 -16.91 -2.89
C PRO A 117 8.03 -16.90 -2.26
N THR A 118 7.88 -16.28 -1.08
CA THR A 118 6.60 -16.02 -0.45
C THR A 118 6.37 -14.53 -0.44
N LEU A 119 5.17 -14.07 -0.76
CA LEU A 119 4.84 -12.66 -0.74
C LEU A 119 5.15 -12.07 0.63
N ASP A 120 5.96 -11.01 0.65
CA ASP A 120 6.39 -10.35 1.88
C ASP A 120 5.50 -9.12 2.10
N ILE A 121 4.78 -9.09 3.20
CA ILE A 121 3.73 -8.11 3.46
C ILE A 121 4.06 -7.34 4.73
N ARG A 122 4.00 -6.01 4.65
CA ARG A 122 4.10 -5.14 5.82
C ARG A 122 2.87 -4.25 5.88
N ARG A 123 2.38 -4.04 7.08
CA ARG A 123 1.17 -3.22 7.31
C ARG A 123 1.55 -1.97 8.11
N TYR A 124 0.99 -0.85 7.69
CA TYR A 124 1.16 0.43 8.39
C TYR A 124 -0.21 0.94 8.80
N ALA A 125 -0.35 1.32 10.06
CA ALA A 125 -1.58 1.93 10.57
C ALA A 125 -1.32 3.40 10.89
N ASN A 126 -2.16 4.29 10.37
CA ASN A 126 -2.10 5.71 10.69
C ASN A 126 -2.98 5.98 11.91
N ASP A 127 -2.43 5.80 13.08
CA ASP A 127 -3.16 5.95 14.34
C ASP A 127 -3.74 7.34 14.52
N GLN A 128 -3.01 8.38 14.08
CA GLN A 128 -3.49 9.75 14.15
C GLN A 128 -4.74 9.98 13.31
N HIS A 129 -4.76 9.39 12.12
CA HIS A 129 -5.91 9.50 11.23
C HIS A 129 -7.14 8.80 11.85
N VAL A 130 -6.93 7.62 12.43
CA VAL A 130 -7.98 6.86 13.11
C VAL A 130 -8.50 7.65 14.32
N ASP A 131 -7.60 8.22 15.12
CA ASP A 131 -7.98 9.02 16.29
C ASP A 131 -8.81 10.22 15.89
N LYS A 132 -8.44 10.91 14.82
CA LYS A 132 -9.21 12.06 14.32
C LYS A 132 -10.60 11.65 13.89
N LYS A 133 -10.75 10.51 13.27
CA LYS A 133 -12.05 9.98 12.84
C LYS A 133 -12.88 9.47 14.01
N GLY A 134 -12.22 8.94 15.02
CA GLY A 134 -12.85 8.42 16.21
C GLY A 134 -13.29 9.50 17.19
N ALA A 135 -12.71 10.67 17.07
CA ALA A 135 -13.07 11.79 17.92
C ALA A 135 -14.36 12.45 17.45
#